data_8409b693b99db62506ff21a2def43670
#
_entry.id   8409b693b99db62506ff21a2def43670
#
_cell.length_a   1.000
_cell.length_b   1.000
_cell.length_c   1.000
_cell.angle_alpha   90.00
_cell.angle_beta   90.00
_cell.angle_gamma   90.00
#
_symmetry.space_group_name_H-M   'P 1'
#
loop_
_entity.id
_entity.type
_entity.pdbx_description
1 polymer ?
#
loop_
_entity_poly.entity_id
_entity_poly.type
_entity_poly.pdbx_seq_one_letter_code
_entity_poly.pdbx_strand_id
1 'polypeptide(L)'
;ATDPRRRMWHWLGKVKEMGFSGVNNFPTHTIVDGHFRGVLEETGMSVQKEYEMVALARRMDLFSVVYVGSAEEAVQMAKAGADAIIAHVGTTVGGSIGVTKAVVSWDFTIKRTQEIIDAACRVRKDIFFLCHGGPINTPQDADRVMQNTDAVGFVGASSLERMGVEASLTN
;
A
#
# COMPACT_ATOMS: atom_id res chain seq x y z
N ALA A 1 7.70 -8.14 6.03
CA ALA A 1 8.01 -9.37 5.27
C ALA A 1 9.52 -9.61 5.14
N THR A 2 10.29 -8.53 5.13
CA THR A 2 11.75 -8.58 4.85
C THR A 2 12.64 -8.88 6.06
N ASP A 3 12.10 -9.06 7.27
CA ASP A 3 12.89 -9.42 8.46
C ASP A 3 13.49 -10.83 8.30
N PRO A 4 14.83 -10.97 8.13
CA PRO A 4 15.47 -12.26 7.89
C PRO A 4 15.41 -13.22 9.09
N ARG A 5 15.09 -12.73 10.28
CA ARG A 5 14.95 -13.53 11.50
C ARG A 5 13.60 -14.21 11.61
N ARG A 6 12.64 -13.89 10.73
CA ARG A 6 11.29 -14.44 10.77
C ARG A 6 11.08 -15.50 9.70
N ARG A 7 10.64 -16.65 10.13
CA ARG A 7 10.09 -17.65 9.21
C ARG A 7 8.65 -17.27 8.91
N MET A 8 8.41 -16.73 7.73
CA MET A 8 7.14 -16.08 7.38
C MET A 8 5.93 -17.01 7.52
N TRP A 9 6.04 -18.29 7.11
CA TRP A 9 4.95 -19.26 7.27
C TRP A 9 4.55 -19.47 8.74
N HIS A 10 5.52 -19.53 9.65
CA HIS A 10 5.26 -19.67 11.08
C HIS A 10 4.66 -18.39 11.67
N TRP A 11 5.17 -17.23 11.23
CA TRP A 11 4.65 -15.93 11.67
C TRP A 11 3.19 -15.71 11.24
N LEU A 12 2.84 -16.00 9.97
CA LEU A 12 1.47 -15.91 9.47
C LEU A 12 0.53 -16.90 10.16
N GLY A 13 1.02 -18.11 10.52
CA GLY A 13 0.26 -19.06 11.34
C GLY A 13 -0.12 -18.44 12.68
N LYS A 14 0.83 -17.79 13.38
CA LYS A 14 0.54 -17.11 14.65
C LYS A 14 -0.42 -15.94 14.49
N VAL A 15 -0.28 -15.15 13.41
CA VAL A 15 -1.22 -14.06 13.12
C VAL A 15 -2.65 -14.59 13.00
N LYS A 16 -2.83 -15.70 12.28
CA LYS A 16 -4.14 -16.36 12.14
C LYS A 16 -4.66 -16.92 13.47
N GLU A 17 -3.81 -17.58 14.25
CA GLU A 17 -4.15 -18.09 15.60
C GLU A 17 -4.60 -16.98 16.56
N MET A 18 -4.02 -15.78 16.43
CA MET A 18 -4.40 -14.59 17.19
C MET A 18 -5.74 -13.98 16.75
N GLY A 19 -6.38 -14.51 15.71
CA GLY A 19 -7.68 -14.06 15.21
C GLY A 19 -7.64 -12.94 14.17
N PHE A 20 -6.47 -12.61 13.62
CA PHE A 20 -6.39 -11.65 12.52
C PHE A 20 -6.88 -12.27 11.22
N SER A 21 -7.69 -11.51 10.47
CA SER A 21 -8.25 -11.95 9.19
C SER A 21 -7.29 -11.69 8.01
N GLY A 22 -6.28 -10.85 8.20
CA GLY A 22 -5.39 -10.48 7.10
C GLY A 22 -4.09 -9.83 7.54
N VAL A 23 -3.29 -9.47 6.55
CA VAL A 23 -1.95 -8.90 6.70
C VAL A 23 -1.71 -7.73 5.75
N ASN A 24 -0.73 -6.90 6.12
CA ASN A 24 -0.26 -5.78 5.34
C ASN A 24 1.27 -5.86 5.20
N ASN A 25 1.82 -5.32 4.10
CA ASN A 25 3.27 -5.31 3.87
C ASN A 25 3.97 -4.08 4.46
N PHE A 26 3.26 -3.18 5.15
CA PHE A 26 3.90 -2.01 5.76
C PHE A 26 4.64 -2.36 7.05
N PRO A 27 5.84 -1.80 7.32
CA PRO A 27 6.66 -0.98 6.42
C PRO A 27 7.15 -1.77 5.20
N THR A 28 7.14 -1.12 4.04
CA THR A 28 7.34 -1.75 2.73
C THR A 28 8.55 -1.18 2.00
N HIS A 29 9.14 -1.96 1.11
CA HIS A 29 10.20 -1.52 0.19
C HIS A 29 9.76 -0.40 -0.75
N THR A 30 8.47 -0.26 -1.03
CA THR A 30 7.91 0.80 -1.87
C THR A 30 8.33 2.21 -1.45
N ILE A 31 8.56 2.44 -0.14
CA ILE A 31 8.97 3.74 0.41
C ILE A 31 10.49 3.95 0.44
N VAL A 32 11.26 2.95 0.04
CA VAL A 32 12.73 3.01 0.02
C VAL A 32 13.20 3.14 -1.42
N ASP A 33 14.10 4.08 -1.67
CA ASP A 33 14.67 4.33 -2.99
C ASP A 33 16.21 4.42 -2.98
N GLY A 34 16.78 4.76 -4.13
CA GLY A 34 18.19 5.06 -4.30
C GLY A 34 19.13 3.91 -3.93
N HIS A 35 20.35 4.29 -3.51
CA HIS A 35 21.41 3.35 -3.19
C HIS A 35 21.03 2.38 -2.06
N PHE A 36 20.32 2.87 -1.05
CA PHE A 36 19.95 2.05 0.11
C PHE A 36 18.97 0.93 -0.29
N ARG A 37 18.03 1.19 -1.21
CA ARG A 37 17.18 0.15 -1.77
C ARG A 37 18.01 -0.94 -2.44
N GLY A 38 19.00 -0.57 -3.27
CA GLY A 38 19.91 -1.54 -3.89
C GLY A 38 20.62 -2.44 -2.88
N VAL A 39 21.13 -1.86 -1.80
CA VAL A 39 21.76 -2.63 -0.71
C VAL A 39 20.79 -3.64 -0.08
N LEU A 40 19.55 -3.23 0.17
CA LEU A 40 18.55 -4.14 0.73
C LEU A 40 18.20 -5.29 -0.22
N GLU A 41 18.06 -4.99 -1.53
CA GLU A 41 17.79 -6.01 -2.55
C GLU A 41 18.92 -7.06 -2.61
N GLU A 42 20.19 -6.63 -2.57
CA GLU A 42 21.36 -7.51 -2.63
C GLU A 42 21.58 -8.32 -1.34
N THR A 43 21.14 -7.82 -0.20
CA THR A 43 21.32 -8.47 1.10
C THR A 43 20.18 -9.39 1.52
N GLY A 44 19.25 -9.69 0.61
CA GLY A 44 18.15 -10.63 0.84
C GLY A 44 16.96 -10.04 1.60
N MET A 45 16.95 -8.73 1.82
CA MET A 45 15.81 -7.97 2.34
C MET A 45 15.02 -7.31 1.18
N SER A 46 14.84 -8.03 0.09
CA SER A 46 14.27 -7.53 -1.15
C SER A 46 12.75 -7.43 -1.12
N VAL A 47 12.20 -6.62 -2.02
CA VAL A 47 10.74 -6.54 -2.26
C VAL A 47 10.14 -7.90 -2.65
N GLN A 48 10.93 -8.80 -3.21
CA GLN A 48 10.52 -10.17 -3.52
C GLN A 48 9.97 -10.91 -2.28
N LYS A 49 10.49 -10.61 -1.09
CA LYS A 49 9.99 -11.17 0.17
C LYS A 49 8.57 -10.73 0.51
N GLU A 50 8.18 -9.56 0.06
CA GLU A 50 6.78 -9.09 0.21
C GLU A 50 5.85 -9.87 -0.72
N TYR A 51 6.26 -10.11 -1.96
CA TYR A 51 5.49 -10.95 -2.89
C TYR A 51 5.34 -12.38 -2.39
N GLU A 52 6.41 -12.97 -1.86
CA GLU A 52 6.40 -14.30 -1.24
C GLU A 52 5.47 -14.36 -0.03
N MET A 53 5.45 -13.31 0.81
CA MET A 53 4.53 -13.21 1.95
C MET A 53 3.07 -13.19 1.48
N VAL A 54 2.76 -12.39 0.46
CA VAL A 54 1.39 -12.30 -0.08
C VAL A 54 0.94 -13.65 -0.66
N ALA A 55 1.81 -14.30 -1.45
CA ALA A 55 1.51 -15.63 -1.98
C ALA A 55 1.29 -16.67 -0.88
N LEU A 56 2.00 -16.55 0.23
CA LEU A 56 1.82 -17.42 1.39
C LEU A 56 0.54 -17.09 2.14
N ALA A 57 0.23 -15.80 2.36
CA ALA A 57 -1.01 -15.35 2.99
C ALA A 57 -2.24 -15.87 2.23
N ARG A 58 -2.22 -15.78 0.90
CA ARG A 58 -3.26 -16.33 0.02
C ARG A 58 -3.47 -17.83 0.24
N ARG A 59 -2.39 -18.62 0.31
CA ARG A 59 -2.49 -20.07 0.59
C ARG A 59 -3.00 -20.40 1.99
N MET A 60 -2.82 -19.49 2.93
CA MET A 60 -3.26 -19.64 4.32
C MET A 60 -4.65 -19.04 4.58
N ASP A 61 -5.35 -18.57 3.55
CA ASP A 61 -6.65 -17.93 3.66
C ASP A 61 -6.59 -16.70 4.60
N LEU A 62 -5.58 -15.88 4.42
CA LEU A 62 -5.42 -14.57 5.06
C LEU A 62 -5.58 -13.49 4.00
N PHE A 63 -6.47 -12.53 4.24
CA PHE A 63 -6.67 -11.37 3.37
C PHE A 63 -5.41 -10.52 3.32
N SER A 64 -5.05 -10.02 2.15
CA SER A 64 -3.86 -9.18 2.00
C SER A 64 -4.19 -7.80 1.44
N VAL A 65 -3.75 -6.76 2.17
CA VAL A 65 -3.85 -5.35 1.77
C VAL A 65 -2.44 -4.82 1.61
N VAL A 66 -2.02 -4.49 0.39
CA VAL A 66 -0.61 -4.25 0.11
C VAL A 66 -0.34 -2.90 -0.54
N TYR A 67 0.70 -2.22 -0.08
CA TYR A 67 1.21 -1.00 -0.68
C TYR A 67 2.08 -1.32 -1.89
N VAL A 68 1.91 -0.55 -2.94
CA VAL A 68 2.76 -0.55 -4.14
C VAL A 68 2.99 0.89 -4.63
N GLY A 69 4.18 1.17 -5.13
CA GLY A 69 4.55 2.50 -5.66
C GLY A 69 4.67 2.54 -7.18
N SER A 70 4.61 1.37 -7.84
CA SER A 70 4.77 1.30 -9.30
C SER A 70 3.86 0.27 -9.95
N ALA A 71 3.70 0.38 -11.26
CA ALA A 71 2.97 -0.56 -12.08
C ALA A 71 3.61 -1.97 -12.04
N GLU A 72 4.92 -2.05 -11.98
CA GLU A 72 5.68 -3.30 -11.91
C GLU A 72 5.39 -4.03 -10.58
N GLU A 73 5.44 -3.31 -9.46
CA GLU A 73 5.09 -3.85 -8.14
C GLU A 73 3.64 -4.33 -8.10
N ALA A 74 2.71 -3.57 -8.70
CA ALA A 74 1.30 -3.94 -8.79
C ALA A 74 1.08 -5.25 -9.54
N VAL A 75 1.78 -5.44 -10.66
CA VAL A 75 1.76 -6.71 -11.43
C VAL A 75 2.26 -7.88 -10.57
N GLN A 76 3.34 -7.71 -9.82
CA GLN A 76 3.89 -8.79 -8.98
C GLN A 76 2.96 -9.11 -7.80
N MET A 77 2.38 -8.10 -7.15
CA MET A 77 1.41 -8.29 -6.08
C MET A 77 0.12 -8.97 -6.59
N ALA A 78 -0.38 -8.59 -7.76
CA ALA A 78 -1.52 -9.25 -8.40
C ALA A 78 -1.24 -10.72 -8.70
N LYS A 79 -0.04 -11.05 -9.24
CA LYS A 79 0.42 -12.44 -9.46
C LYS A 79 0.55 -13.22 -8.17
N ALA A 80 1.02 -12.57 -7.09
CA ALA A 80 1.13 -13.18 -5.77
C ALA A 80 -0.22 -13.47 -5.12
N GLY A 81 -1.29 -12.84 -5.61
CA GLY A 81 -2.66 -13.07 -5.15
C GLY A 81 -3.17 -12.03 -4.15
N ALA A 82 -2.64 -10.81 -4.17
CA ALA A 82 -3.12 -9.73 -3.32
C ALA A 82 -4.63 -9.49 -3.47
N ASP A 83 -5.33 -9.31 -2.37
CA ASP A 83 -6.79 -9.07 -2.36
C ASP A 83 -7.11 -7.58 -2.49
N ALA A 84 -6.29 -6.71 -1.91
CA ALA A 84 -6.38 -5.27 -2.08
C ALA A 84 -5.00 -4.66 -2.33
N ILE A 85 -4.93 -3.71 -3.26
CA ILE A 85 -3.72 -2.96 -3.61
C ILE A 85 -3.93 -1.49 -3.29
N ILE A 86 -3.00 -0.92 -2.52
CA ILE A 86 -2.95 0.48 -2.16
C ILE A 86 -1.92 1.17 -3.05
N ALA A 87 -2.37 2.05 -3.93
CA ALA A 87 -1.49 2.90 -4.73
C ALA A 87 -0.85 3.96 -3.82
N HIS A 88 0.43 3.80 -3.51
CA HIS A 88 1.21 4.70 -2.67
C HIS A 88 1.93 5.74 -3.54
N VAL A 89 1.52 6.99 -3.46
CA VAL A 89 2.05 8.08 -4.30
C VAL A 89 3.04 9.01 -3.59
N GLY A 90 3.52 8.59 -2.42
CA GLY A 90 4.50 9.34 -1.63
C GLY A 90 4.04 9.60 -0.21
N THR A 91 4.90 10.23 0.59
CA THR A 91 4.59 10.60 1.98
C THR A 91 3.47 11.63 2.03
N THR A 92 2.47 11.41 2.90
CA THR A 92 1.32 12.32 3.07
C THR A 92 1.76 13.68 3.60
N VAL A 93 1.23 14.75 3.02
CA VAL A 93 1.48 16.13 3.44
C VAL A 93 0.72 16.49 4.72
N GLY A 94 1.17 17.58 5.37
CA GLY A 94 0.44 18.25 6.45
C GLY A 94 0.74 17.73 7.84
N GLY A 95 0.15 18.43 8.82
CA GLY A 95 0.40 18.20 10.24
C GLY A 95 1.78 18.66 10.71
N SER A 96 2.08 18.41 11.99
CA SER A 96 3.35 18.81 12.63
C SER A 96 4.54 17.91 12.24
N ILE A 97 4.27 16.71 11.75
CA ILE A 97 5.29 15.69 11.41
C ILE A 97 5.25 15.24 9.94
N GLY A 98 4.27 15.69 9.16
CA GLY A 98 4.20 15.42 7.72
C GLY A 98 5.10 16.35 6.92
N VAL A 99 5.31 16.04 5.65
CA VAL A 99 6.03 16.95 4.75
C VAL A 99 5.23 18.23 4.55
N THR A 100 5.91 19.37 4.50
CA THR A 100 5.25 20.70 4.42
C THR A 100 4.61 20.95 3.06
N LYS A 101 5.14 20.34 2.00
CA LYS A 101 4.60 20.43 0.65
C LYS A 101 4.56 19.05 0.00
N ALA A 102 3.52 18.79 -0.78
CA ALA A 102 3.50 17.59 -1.61
C ALA A 102 4.70 17.58 -2.58
N VAL A 103 5.45 16.49 -2.56
CA VAL A 103 6.55 16.28 -3.50
C VAL A 103 6.01 15.99 -4.90
N VAL A 104 4.75 15.54 -4.99
CA VAL A 104 4.07 15.15 -6.23
C VAL A 104 2.83 16.01 -6.49
N SER A 105 2.55 16.26 -7.77
CA SER A 105 1.35 17.00 -8.20
C SER A 105 0.10 16.12 -8.16
N TRP A 106 -1.08 16.77 -8.25
CA TRP A 106 -2.37 16.07 -8.40
C TRP A 106 -2.44 15.24 -9.69
N ASP A 107 -1.95 15.79 -10.80
CA ASP A 107 -1.94 15.08 -12.08
C ASP A 107 -1.07 13.82 -12.01
N PHE A 108 0.09 13.92 -11.36
CA PHE A 108 0.94 12.74 -11.11
C PHE A 108 0.22 11.72 -10.23
N THR A 109 -0.44 12.17 -9.15
CA THR A 109 -1.16 11.30 -8.21
C THR A 109 -2.25 10.51 -8.91
N ILE A 110 -3.12 11.18 -9.65
CA ILE A 110 -4.21 10.56 -10.40
C ILE A 110 -3.66 9.59 -11.45
N LYS A 111 -2.71 10.07 -12.28
CA LYS A 111 -2.10 9.25 -13.32
C LYS A 111 -1.41 8.01 -12.76
N ARG A 112 -0.61 8.15 -11.70
CA ARG A 112 0.11 7.03 -11.08
C ARG A 112 -0.86 6.02 -10.45
N THR A 113 -1.90 6.49 -9.80
CA THR A 113 -2.94 5.61 -9.22
C THR A 113 -3.58 4.78 -10.32
N GLN A 114 -4.00 5.40 -11.44
CA GLN A 114 -4.61 4.67 -12.55
C GLN A 114 -3.64 3.71 -13.25
N GLU A 115 -2.37 4.10 -13.46
CA GLU A 115 -1.34 3.22 -14.03
C GLU A 115 -1.15 1.94 -13.20
N ILE A 116 -1.15 2.06 -11.88
CA ILE A 116 -1.07 0.93 -10.94
C ILE A 116 -2.28 0.01 -11.09
N ILE A 117 -3.49 0.58 -11.12
CA ILE A 117 -4.74 -0.15 -11.28
C ILE A 117 -4.75 -0.91 -12.60
N ASP A 118 -4.48 -0.21 -13.71
CA ASP A 118 -4.46 -0.79 -15.05
C ASP A 118 -3.47 -1.94 -15.16
N ALA A 119 -2.29 -1.79 -14.54
CA ALA A 119 -1.27 -2.82 -14.56
C ALA A 119 -1.69 -4.08 -13.81
N ALA A 120 -2.28 -3.93 -12.64
CA ALA A 120 -2.80 -5.06 -11.85
C ALA A 120 -4.01 -5.72 -12.52
N CYS A 121 -4.95 -4.93 -13.09
CA CYS A 121 -6.14 -5.42 -13.78
C CYS A 121 -5.83 -6.28 -15.02
N ARG A 122 -4.67 -6.06 -15.67
CA ARG A 122 -4.21 -6.94 -16.75
C ARG A 122 -3.86 -8.36 -16.27
N VAL A 123 -3.58 -8.53 -14.97
CA VAL A 123 -3.27 -9.82 -14.34
C VAL A 123 -4.52 -10.42 -13.69
N ARG A 124 -5.19 -9.63 -12.85
CA ARG A 124 -6.40 -10.03 -12.12
C ARG A 124 -7.35 -8.84 -11.99
N LYS A 125 -8.66 -9.10 -12.10
CA LYS A 125 -9.72 -8.09 -12.02
C LYS A 125 -10.48 -8.06 -10.69
N ASP A 126 -10.30 -9.08 -9.86
CA ASP A 126 -10.96 -9.26 -8.56
C ASP A 126 -10.12 -8.68 -7.39
N ILE A 127 -9.53 -7.52 -7.60
CA ILE A 127 -8.69 -6.80 -6.63
C ILE A 127 -9.37 -5.49 -6.24
N PHE A 128 -9.40 -5.18 -4.95
CA PHE A 128 -9.79 -3.85 -4.48
C PHE A 128 -8.65 -2.87 -4.63
N PHE A 129 -8.89 -1.70 -5.20
CA PHE A 129 -7.89 -0.66 -5.36
C PHE A 129 -8.18 0.52 -4.44
N LEU A 130 -7.17 0.92 -3.68
CA LEU A 130 -7.24 2.00 -2.71
C LEU A 130 -6.14 3.03 -3.02
N CYS A 131 -6.37 4.31 -2.72
CA CYS A 131 -5.36 5.35 -2.85
C CYS A 131 -4.76 5.75 -1.50
N HIS A 132 -3.52 6.23 -1.49
CA HIS A 132 -2.82 6.67 -0.28
C HIS A 132 -1.64 7.60 -0.59
N GLY A 133 -1.45 8.58 0.29
CA GLY A 133 -0.23 9.38 0.36
C GLY A 133 -0.19 10.59 -0.55
N GLY A 134 0.97 11.23 -0.64
CA GLY A 134 1.15 12.46 -1.39
C GLY A 134 0.21 13.59 -0.93
N PRO A 135 -0.53 14.23 -1.85
CA PRO A 135 -1.45 15.31 -1.52
C PRO A 135 -2.76 14.83 -0.87
N ILE A 136 -3.01 13.52 -0.79
CA ILE A 136 -4.26 12.96 -0.26
C ILE A 136 -4.24 13.02 1.27
N ASN A 137 -4.88 14.03 1.85
CA ASN A 137 -4.84 14.30 3.30
C ASN A 137 -6.22 14.42 3.94
N THR A 138 -7.25 14.68 3.16
CA THR A 138 -8.64 14.88 3.61
C THR A 138 -9.59 13.95 2.87
N PRO A 139 -10.84 13.73 3.34
CA PRO A 139 -11.85 13.00 2.60
C PRO A 139 -12.10 13.58 1.20
N GLN A 140 -12.08 14.90 1.06
CA GLN A 140 -12.27 15.59 -0.22
C GLN A 140 -11.13 15.31 -1.20
N ASP A 141 -9.91 15.19 -0.69
CA ASP A 141 -8.74 14.78 -1.49
C ASP A 141 -8.88 13.33 -1.98
N ALA A 142 -9.35 12.44 -1.11
CA ALA A 142 -9.62 11.05 -1.45
C ALA A 142 -10.72 10.94 -2.51
N ASP A 143 -11.83 11.67 -2.32
CA ASP A 143 -12.93 11.75 -3.29
C ASP A 143 -12.45 12.22 -4.66
N ARG A 144 -11.59 13.25 -4.70
CA ARG A 144 -10.97 13.72 -5.94
C ARG A 144 -10.23 12.62 -6.70
N VAL A 145 -9.48 11.76 -6.01
CA VAL A 145 -8.79 10.65 -6.66
C VAL A 145 -9.78 9.60 -7.15
N MET A 146 -10.74 9.21 -6.32
CA MET A 146 -11.75 8.22 -6.68
C MET A 146 -12.65 8.65 -7.84
N GLN A 147 -12.94 9.95 -7.99
CA GLN A 147 -13.70 10.47 -9.13
C GLN A 147 -12.90 10.47 -10.45
N ASN A 148 -11.59 10.37 -10.39
CA ASN A 148 -10.71 10.44 -11.55
C ASN A 148 -9.91 9.14 -11.81
N THR A 149 -10.19 8.09 -11.05
CA THR A 149 -9.55 6.77 -11.17
C THR A 149 -10.52 5.66 -10.83
N ASP A 150 -10.13 4.41 -11.04
CA ASP A 150 -10.90 3.23 -10.62
C ASP A 150 -10.61 2.80 -9.16
N ALA A 151 -10.01 3.67 -8.35
CA ALA A 151 -9.86 3.42 -6.92
C ALA A 151 -11.24 3.48 -6.23
N VAL A 152 -11.51 2.50 -5.36
CA VAL A 152 -12.81 2.36 -4.68
C VAL A 152 -12.75 2.80 -3.22
N GLY A 153 -11.61 3.31 -2.76
CA GLY A 153 -11.43 3.74 -1.38
C GLY A 153 -10.07 4.38 -1.12
N PHE A 154 -9.89 4.75 0.12
CA PHE A 154 -8.73 5.48 0.63
C PHE A 154 -8.18 4.78 1.87
N VAL A 155 -6.86 4.79 2.02
CA VAL A 155 -6.18 4.41 3.26
C VAL A 155 -5.60 5.65 3.91
N GLY A 156 -6.12 6.01 5.07
CA GLY A 156 -5.57 7.05 5.91
C GLY A 156 -4.65 6.47 6.99
N ALA A 157 -3.57 7.18 7.30
CA ALA A 157 -2.71 6.90 8.45
C ALA A 157 -2.65 8.16 9.31
N SER A 158 -1.56 8.91 9.27
CA SER A 158 -1.41 10.14 10.04
C SER A 158 -2.46 11.22 9.70
N SER A 159 -3.03 11.20 8.50
CA SER A 159 -4.13 12.09 8.13
C SER A 159 -5.38 11.86 8.98
N LEU A 160 -5.77 10.60 9.20
CA LEU A 160 -6.91 10.27 10.07
C LEU A 160 -6.63 10.55 11.55
N GLU A 161 -5.42 10.23 12.02
CA GLU A 161 -5.01 10.49 13.41
C GLU A 161 -5.02 11.99 13.76
N ARG A 162 -4.81 12.86 12.76
CA ARG A 162 -4.82 14.33 12.93
C ARG A 162 -6.19 14.97 12.81
N MET A 163 -7.18 14.25 12.32
CA MET A 163 -8.55 14.78 12.24
C MET A 163 -9.18 14.81 13.63
N GLY A 164 -9.82 15.92 14.00
CA GLY A 164 -10.64 15.97 15.20
C GLY A 164 -11.79 14.95 15.14
N VAL A 165 -12.15 14.36 16.28
CA VAL A 165 -13.14 13.26 16.34
C VAL A 165 -14.45 13.63 15.65
N GLU A 166 -14.96 14.83 15.90
CA GLU A 166 -16.21 15.32 15.29
C GLU A 166 -16.08 15.43 13.76
N ALA A 167 -14.99 16.03 13.27
CA ALA A 167 -14.73 16.15 11.84
C ALA A 167 -14.56 14.78 11.16
N SER A 168 -13.96 13.82 11.86
CA SER A 168 -13.80 12.45 11.36
C SER A 168 -15.11 11.67 11.24
N LEU A 169 -16.10 12.00 12.09
CA LEU A 169 -17.40 11.34 12.10
C LEU A 169 -18.44 12.00 11.18
N THR A 170 -18.21 13.25 10.80
CA THR A 170 -19.17 14.07 10.02
C THR A 170 -18.76 14.25 8.56
N ASN A 171 -17.54 13.92 8.18
CA ASN A 171 -17.04 13.88 6.82
C ASN A 171 -16.92 12.43 6.34
#